data_32c01413b521c8d4db0f01fb929cbd72
#
_entry.id   32c01413b521c8d4db0f01fb929cbd72
#
_cell.length_a   1.000
_cell.length_b   1.000
_cell.length_c   1.000
_cell.angle_alpha   90.00
_cell.angle_beta   90.00
_cell.angle_gamma   90.00
#
_symmetry.space_group_name_H-M   'P 1'
#
loop_
_entity.id
_entity.type
_entity.pdbx_description
1 polymer ?
#
loop_
_entity_poly.entity_id
_entity_poly.type
_entity_poly.pdbx_seq_one_letter_code
_entity_poly.pdbx_strand_id
1 'polypeptide(L)'
;MNLKEAVAPGGHINGRQEQPQANSPGGRVKIWQKVLISLLVTLTIGGIYLFSVWRHRQNPGVIPQNDESQTLSKDDLVVMREFFPSHFDDTLRLEGTAVWMKNGYVMPYYPYTGEQVLFAKRVGVIPAAQRMEVKKIVKAAVPASLDDKIEHGSRQAFAVFALPGSAALYATPIGYMQGSEEGYYTDLLFYYDDPRAIYDHWPKDVWAAVDAHQVKAGMSEVETRMSIGRNLHSDGRNEGDRTVTYDQDGKHWTVTYQKNQATAIKSE
;
A
#
# COMPACT_ATOMS: atom_id res chain seq x y z
N MET A 1 -77.80 8.28 6.11
CA MET A 1 -78.84 9.30 6.57
C MET A 1 -78.54 10.59 5.82
N ASN A 2 -79.38 10.80 4.83
CA ASN A 2 -79.94 12.05 4.32
C ASN A 2 -78.98 13.10 3.75
N LEU A 3 -78.95 13.25 2.42
CA LEU A 3 -79.93 14.03 1.59
C LEU A 3 -79.84 15.55 1.83
N LYS A 4 -79.62 16.41 0.88
CA LYS A 4 -80.37 16.76 -0.36
C LYS A 4 -79.64 17.96 -0.97
N GLU A 5 -79.42 18.04 -2.28
CA GLU A 5 -80.23 18.77 -3.25
C GLU A 5 -80.32 20.29 -2.96
N ALA A 6 -80.17 21.19 -3.86
CA ALA A 6 -80.55 21.27 -5.27
C ALA A 6 -80.14 22.66 -5.83
N VAL A 7 -80.08 22.70 -7.13
CA VAL A 7 -80.75 23.64 -8.08
C VAL A 7 -79.98 24.92 -8.48
N ALA A 8 -79.65 24.96 -9.79
CA ALA A 8 -79.40 26.11 -10.68
C ALA A 8 -80.70 27.03 -10.82
N PRO A 9 -80.73 28.13 -11.57
CA PRO A 9 -80.14 28.36 -12.91
C PRO A 9 -79.83 29.84 -13.29
N GLY A 10 -79.44 30.02 -14.53
CA GLY A 10 -79.63 31.23 -15.33
C GLY A 10 -78.34 32.05 -15.56
N GLY A 11 -77.72 32.14 -16.64
CA GLY A 11 -78.15 32.50 -17.99
C GLY A 11 -77.83 33.96 -18.26
N HIS A 12 -76.80 34.26 -19.02
CA HIS A 12 -76.89 35.24 -20.11
C HIS A 12 -75.68 35.27 -21.01
N ILE A 13 -75.95 35.29 -22.27
CA ILE A 13 -75.18 35.41 -23.48
C ILE A 13 -74.56 36.80 -23.56
N ASN A 14 -73.30 36.91 -24.04
CA ASN A 14 -72.92 37.70 -25.21
C ASN A 14 -71.35 37.91 -25.32
N GLY A 15 -70.91 37.86 -26.50
CA GLY A 15 -69.94 38.78 -26.98
C GLY A 15 -68.59 38.14 -27.45
N ARG A 16 -68.70 37.54 -28.57
CA ARG A 16 -67.68 37.44 -29.62
C ARG A 16 -66.67 38.57 -29.63
N GLN A 17 -65.38 38.27 -29.53
CA GLN A 17 -64.32 38.88 -30.37
C GLN A 17 -63.20 37.89 -30.54
N GLU A 18 -63.09 37.41 -31.75
CA GLU A 18 -61.91 36.69 -32.28
C GLU A 18 -60.80 37.72 -32.48
N GLN A 19 -59.71 37.52 -31.83
CA GLN A 19 -58.44 38.12 -32.22
C GLN A 19 -57.56 37.05 -32.90
N PRO A 20 -56.94 37.37 -34.02
CA PRO A 20 -56.13 36.42 -34.76
C PRO A 20 -54.83 36.15 -34.05
N GLN A 21 -54.58 34.88 -33.74
CA GLN A 21 -53.30 34.41 -33.28
C GLN A 21 -52.27 34.63 -34.39
N ALA A 22 -51.27 35.47 -34.12
CA ALA A 22 -50.10 35.59 -34.89
C ALA A 22 -49.33 34.25 -34.86
N ASN A 23 -49.32 33.55 -35.97
CA ASN A 23 -48.48 32.41 -36.24
C ASN A 23 -47.02 32.86 -36.22
N SER A 24 -46.30 32.56 -35.11
CA SER A 24 -44.86 32.58 -35.11
C SER A 24 -44.36 31.41 -35.98
N PRO A 25 -43.49 31.62 -36.95
CA PRO A 25 -42.92 30.55 -37.70
C PRO A 25 -41.87 29.86 -36.88
N GLY A 26 -42.29 29.00 -35.97
CA GLY A 26 -41.40 28.03 -35.31
C GLY A 26 -40.96 27.03 -36.37
N GLY A 27 -39.83 27.29 -36.99
CA GLY A 27 -39.22 26.38 -37.94
C GLY A 27 -39.06 24.99 -37.31
N ARG A 28 -39.87 24.05 -37.75
CA ARG A 28 -39.72 22.62 -37.46
C ARG A 28 -38.35 22.16 -38.04
N VAL A 29 -37.30 22.22 -37.20
CA VAL A 29 -36.03 21.64 -37.52
C VAL A 29 -36.30 20.18 -37.83
N LYS A 30 -36.04 19.78 -39.12
CA LYS A 30 -36.29 18.43 -39.58
C LYS A 30 -35.53 17.47 -38.69
N ILE A 31 -36.13 16.33 -38.33
CA ILE A 31 -35.51 15.30 -37.45
C ILE A 31 -34.06 14.98 -37.86
N TRP A 32 -33.81 14.98 -39.13
CA TRP A 32 -32.46 14.81 -39.72
C TRP A 32 -31.44 15.88 -39.29
N GLN A 33 -31.88 17.14 -39.15
CA GLN A 33 -30.99 18.21 -38.65
C GLN A 33 -30.66 18.06 -37.17
N LYS A 34 -31.59 17.57 -36.36
CA LYS A 34 -31.34 17.27 -34.96
C LYS A 34 -30.32 16.10 -34.79
N VAL A 35 -30.50 15.05 -35.60
CA VAL A 35 -29.54 13.92 -35.62
C VAL A 35 -28.17 14.37 -36.07
N LEU A 36 -28.09 15.21 -37.11
CA LEU A 36 -26.81 15.70 -37.63
C LEU A 36 -26.10 16.61 -36.60
N ILE A 37 -26.84 17.48 -35.90
CA ILE A 37 -26.31 18.33 -34.83
C ILE A 37 -25.81 17.47 -33.64
N SER A 38 -26.57 16.46 -33.25
CA SER A 38 -26.18 15.54 -32.18
C SER A 38 -24.90 14.78 -32.52
N LEU A 39 -24.80 14.27 -33.76
CA LEU A 39 -23.61 13.59 -34.23
C LEU A 39 -22.39 14.51 -34.24
N LEU A 40 -22.58 15.76 -34.72
CA LEU A 40 -21.49 16.75 -34.76
C LEU A 40 -20.99 17.15 -33.37
N VAL A 41 -21.91 17.31 -32.40
CA VAL A 41 -21.56 17.57 -31.00
C VAL A 41 -20.78 16.40 -30.40
N THR A 42 -21.23 15.16 -30.65
CA THR A 42 -20.53 13.96 -30.14
C THR A 42 -19.11 13.83 -30.73
N LEU A 43 -18.98 14.06 -32.05
CA LEU A 43 -17.67 14.06 -32.70
C LEU A 43 -16.74 15.16 -32.17
N THR A 44 -17.31 16.36 -31.90
CA THR A 44 -16.52 17.47 -31.38
C THR A 44 -16.01 17.17 -29.97
N ILE A 45 -16.88 16.65 -29.10
CA ILE A 45 -16.50 16.23 -27.73
C ILE A 45 -15.46 15.12 -27.78
N GLY A 46 -15.68 14.09 -28.63
CA GLY A 46 -14.72 12.99 -28.83
C GLY A 46 -13.37 13.50 -29.37
N GLY A 47 -13.39 14.44 -30.31
CA GLY A 47 -12.19 15.06 -30.85
C GLY A 47 -11.40 15.86 -29.80
N ILE A 48 -12.10 16.67 -28.99
CA ILE A 48 -11.48 17.42 -27.89
C ILE A 48 -10.87 16.46 -26.85
N TYR A 49 -11.58 15.38 -26.51
CA TYR A 49 -11.06 14.37 -25.59
C TYR A 49 -9.81 13.68 -26.14
N LEU A 50 -9.85 13.19 -27.38
CA LEU A 50 -8.71 12.56 -28.02
C LEU A 50 -7.53 13.52 -28.19
N PHE A 51 -7.79 14.79 -28.53
CA PHE A 51 -6.76 15.82 -28.60
C PHE A 51 -6.15 16.12 -27.23
N SER A 52 -6.96 16.17 -26.17
CA SER A 52 -6.50 16.33 -24.80
C SER A 52 -5.60 15.16 -24.38
N VAL A 53 -6.05 13.92 -24.62
CA VAL A 53 -5.26 12.71 -24.33
C VAL A 53 -3.97 12.68 -25.14
N TRP A 54 -4.03 13.03 -26.43
CA TRP A 54 -2.85 13.11 -27.30
C TRP A 54 -1.88 14.17 -26.84
N ARG A 55 -2.37 15.37 -26.46
CA ARG A 55 -1.56 16.46 -25.92
C ARG A 55 -0.92 16.08 -24.58
N HIS A 56 -1.65 15.38 -23.70
CA HIS A 56 -1.09 14.85 -22.44
C HIS A 56 -0.01 13.77 -22.70
N ARG A 57 -0.14 12.99 -23.77
CA ARG A 57 0.88 12.01 -24.16
C ARG A 57 2.12 12.67 -24.80
N GLN A 58 1.95 13.79 -25.48
CA GLN A 58 3.07 14.53 -26.11
C GLN A 58 3.79 15.48 -25.14
N ASN A 59 3.12 15.87 -24.07
CA ASN A 59 3.74 16.45 -22.90
C ASN A 59 3.68 15.40 -21.78
N PRO A 60 4.50 14.36 -21.77
CA PRO A 60 4.84 13.70 -20.52
C PRO A 60 5.34 14.84 -19.67
N GLY A 61 4.61 15.16 -18.58
CA GLY A 61 4.98 16.24 -17.69
C GLY A 61 6.48 16.19 -17.56
N VAL A 62 7.15 17.31 -17.83
CA VAL A 62 8.59 17.42 -17.68
C VAL A 62 8.84 16.83 -16.31
N ILE A 63 9.30 15.57 -16.27
CA ILE A 63 9.91 15.03 -15.07
C ILE A 63 10.99 16.07 -14.83
N PRO A 64 10.94 16.86 -13.75
CA PRO A 64 12.03 17.75 -13.47
C PRO A 64 13.27 16.86 -13.51
N GLN A 65 14.04 16.93 -14.59
CA GLN A 65 15.41 16.46 -14.57
C GLN A 65 16.04 17.33 -13.49
N ASN A 66 16.09 16.77 -12.28
CA ASN A 66 17.12 17.21 -11.36
C ASN A 66 18.41 16.92 -12.10
N ASP A 67 18.98 17.95 -12.69
CA ASP A 67 20.32 17.91 -13.31
C ASP A 67 21.45 17.75 -12.28
N GLU A 68 21.12 17.52 -11.04
CA GLU A 68 22.01 16.83 -10.11
C GLU A 68 21.98 15.36 -10.55
N SER A 69 23.00 14.93 -11.29
CA SER A 69 23.37 13.53 -11.40
C SER A 69 23.37 12.97 -9.98
N GLN A 70 22.24 12.35 -9.57
CA GLN A 70 22.19 11.60 -8.33
C GLN A 70 23.22 10.49 -8.51
N THR A 71 24.41 10.73 -7.97
CA THR A 71 25.41 9.66 -7.84
C THR A 71 24.71 8.60 -7.00
N LEU A 72 24.40 7.47 -7.65
CA LEU A 72 23.84 6.31 -6.98
C LEU A 72 24.64 6.05 -5.71
N SER A 73 23.96 5.96 -4.59
CA SER A 73 24.62 5.59 -3.34
C SER A 73 25.11 4.13 -3.44
N LYS A 74 26.03 3.75 -2.61
CA LYS A 74 26.44 2.34 -2.56
C LYS A 74 25.30 1.42 -2.18
N ASP A 75 24.34 1.94 -1.40
CA ASP A 75 23.12 1.22 -1.02
C ASP A 75 22.22 0.91 -2.22
N ASP A 76 22.18 1.80 -3.23
CA ASP A 76 21.40 1.61 -4.47
C ASP A 76 22.02 0.55 -5.40
N LEU A 77 23.29 0.23 -5.22
CA LEU A 77 24.02 -0.75 -6.01
C LEU A 77 24.02 -2.16 -5.41
N VAL A 78 23.38 -2.33 -4.27
CA VAL A 78 23.28 -3.61 -3.58
C VAL A 78 22.37 -4.58 -4.33
N VAL A 79 22.88 -5.77 -4.63
CA VAL A 79 22.12 -6.86 -5.24
C VAL A 79 21.63 -7.80 -4.14
N MET A 80 20.32 -7.91 -3.98
CA MET A 80 19.70 -8.82 -3.03
C MET A 80 19.19 -10.06 -3.74
N ARG A 81 19.31 -11.21 -3.10
CA ARG A 81 18.69 -12.43 -3.56
C ARG A 81 17.19 -12.35 -3.32
N GLU A 82 16.39 -12.77 -4.31
CA GLU A 82 14.94 -12.86 -4.27
C GLU A 82 14.51 -14.31 -4.49
N PHE A 83 13.30 -14.64 -4.05
CA PHE A 83 12.82 -16.01 -4.01
C PHE A 83 11.51 -16.22 -4.78
N PHE A 84 10.57 -15.25 -4.72
CA PHE A 84 9.27 -15.20 -5.41
C PHE A 84 8.45 -16.50 -5.34
N PRO A 85 8.08 -17.01 -4.17
CA PRO A 85 7.26 -18.19 -4.08
C PRO A 85 5.84 -17.90 -4.65
N SER A 86 5.37 -18.79 -5.51
CA SER A 86 4.03 -18.70 -6.11
C SER A 86 3.04 -19.66 -5.43
N HIS A 87 3.54 -20.72 -4.85
CA HIS A 87 2.76 -21.74 -4.16
C HIS A 87 3.35 -22.08 -2.79
N PHE A 88 2.53 -22.66 -1.94
CA PHE A 88 2.98 -23.08 -0.61
C PHE A 88 4.22 -23.99 -0.66
N ASP A 89 4.26 -24.93 -1.59
CA ASP A 89 5.35 -25.88 -1.72
C ASP A 89 6.69 -25.18 -2.05
N ASP A 90 6.66 -24.03 -2.72
CA ASP A 90 7.85 -23.23 -2.95
C ASP A 90 8.44 -22.73 -1.62
N THR A 91 7.58 -22.34 -0.68
CA THR A 91 8.02 -21.80 0.62
C THR A 91 8.76 -22.82 1.48
N LEU A 92 8.51 -24.13 1.26
CA LEU A 92 9.20 -25.21 1.98
C LEU A 92 10.72 -25.19 1.78
N ARG A 93 11.21 -24.58 0.69
CA ARG A 93 12.64 -24.40 0.43
C ARG A 93 13.35 -23.50 1.45
N LEU A 94 12.59 -22.75 2.25
CA LEU A 94 13.14 -21.95 3.36
C LEU A 94 13.48 -22.82 4.58
N GLU A 95 12.96 -24.03 4.68
CA GLU A 95 13.24 -24.90 5.82
C GLU A 95 14.75 -25.24 5.91
N GLY A 96 15.28 -25.17 7.11
CA GLY A 96 16.69 -25.36 7.38
C GLY A 96 17.60 -24.18 7.01
N THR A 97 17.05 -23.07 6.50
CA THR A 97 17.83 -21.87 6.12
C THR A 97 17.80 -20.81 7.23
N ALA A 98 18.77 -19.90 7.21
CA ALA A 98 18.74 -18.68 7.98
C ALA A 98 18.21 -17.55 7.12
N VAL A 99 17.36 -16.71 7.72
CA VAL A 99 16.83 -15.48 7.12
C VAL A 99 16.95 -14.34 8.12
N TRP A 100 16.94 -13.09 7.64
CA TRP A 100 16.95 -11.91 8.50
C TRP A 100 15.75 -11.04 8.18
N MET A 101 15.14 -10.46 9.21
CA MET A 101 13.99 -9.58 9.03
C MET A 101 14.39 -8.30 8.29
N LYS A 102 13.79 -8.10 7.11
CA LYS A 102 14.01 -6.94 6.24
C LYS A 102 13.14 -5.75 6.68
N ASN A 103 11.85 -6.00 6.84
CA ASN A 103 10.88 -5.03 7.35
C ASN A 103 10.61 -5.30 8.84
N GLY A 104 11.46 -4.76 9.70
CA GLY A 104 11.31 -4.89 11.13
C GLY A 104 10.06 -4.22 11.68
N TYR A 105 9.58 -4.72 12.82
CA TYR A 105 8.43 -4.21 13.56
C TYR A 105 7.09 -4.24 12.81
N VAL A 106 6.98 -5.08 11.78
CA VAL A 106 5.74 -5.26 10.99
C VAL A 106 5.04 -6.55 11.35
N MET A 107 5.80 -7.67 11.42
CA MET A 107 5.22 -8.99 11.59
C MET A 107 5.22 -9.43 13.04
N PRO A 108 4.03 -9.79 13.58
CA PRO A 108 3.92 -10.40 14.89
C PRO A 108 4.53 -11.78 14.90
N TYR A 109 4.93 -12.25 16.07
CA TYR A 109 5.33 -13.64 16.24
C TYR A 109 4.74 -14.25 17.52
N TYR A 110 4.51 -15.53 17.43
CA TYR A 110 3.79 -16.31 18.44
C TYR A 110 4.60 -17.53 18.82
N PRO A 111 4.49 -18.04 20.06
CA PRO A 111 5.11 -19.32 20.42
C PRO A 111 4.54 -20.44 19.54
N TYR A 112 5.40 -21.38 19.18
CA TYR A 112 5.03 -22.58 18.46
C TYR A 112 5.39 -23.81 19.29
N THR A 113 4.39 -24.62 19.64
CA THR A 113 4.56 -25.85 20.44
C THR A 113 3.48 -26.86 20.11
N GLY A 114 3.79 -28.14 20.25
CA GLY A 114 2.82 -29.20 19.96
C GLY A 114 2.25 -29.12 18.53
N GLU A 115 3.07 -28.69 17.57
CA GLU A 115 2.68 -28.47 16.17
C GLU A 115 1.58 -27.42 15.96
N GLN A 116 1.42 -26.50 16.90
CA GLN A 116 0.42 -25.43 16.85
C GLN A 116 1.01 -24.05 17.12
N VAL A 117 0.47 -23.03 16.43
CA VAL A 117 0.73 -21.63 16.68
C VAL A 117 -0.18 -21.15 17.82
N LEU A 118 0.40 -20.62 18.89
CA LEU A 118 -0.35 -20.15 20.06
C LEU A 118 -0.74 -18.67 19.90
N PHE A 119 -1.73 -18.38 19.08
CA PHE A 119 -2.17 -17.02 18.76
C PHE A 119 -2.53 -16.17 19.97
N ALA A 120 -3.09 -16.76 21.04
CA ALA A 120 -3.43 -16.04 22.25
C ALA A 120 -2.20 -15.56 23.06
N LYS A 121 -0.98 -15.99 22.68
CA LYS A 121 0.27 -15.68 23.39
C LYS A 121 1.22 -14.91 22.47
N ARG A 122 0.75 -13.82 21.85
CA ARG A 122 1.64 -12.94 21.08
C ARG A 122 2.86 -12.56 21.91
N VAL A 123 4.05 -12.76 21.36
CA VAL A 123 5.31 -12.39 22.03
C VAL A 123 5.65 -10.93 21.77
N GLY A 124 5.45 -10.47 20.54
CA GLY A 124 5.77 -9.12 20.08
C GLY A 124 5.80 -9.05 18.58
N VAL A 125 6.52 -8.10 18.03
CA VAL A 125 6.86 -7.98 16.61
C VAL A 125 8.35 -8.25 16.40
N ILE A 126 8.71 -8.77 15.23
CA ILE A 126 10.10 -9.13 14.96
C ILE A 126 10.90 -7.87 14.65
N PRO A 127 12.00 -7.59 15.35
CA PRO A 127 12.85 -6.45 15.09
C PRO A 127 13.50 -6.50 13.69
N ALA A 128 13.88 -5.33 13.17
CA ALA A 128 14.67 -5.27 11.93
C ALA A 128 16.03 -5.96 12.12
N ALA A 129 16.58 -6.50 11.03
CA ALA A 129 17.82 -7.24 10.99
C ALA A 129 17.89 -8.48 11.91
N GLN A 130 16.78 -8.87 12.58
CA GLN A 130 16.74 -10.04 13.43
C GLN A 130 17.00 -11.31 12.61
N ARG A 131 18.07 -12.03 12.95
CA ARG A 131 18.36 -13.35 12.39
C ARG A 131 17.39 -14.39 12.94
N MET A 132 16.87 -15.24 12.06
CA MET A 132 15.94 -16.32 12.37
C MET A 132 16.40 -17.60 11.66
N GLU A 133 16.34 -18.74 12.34
CA GLU A 133 16.59 -20.05 11.74
C GLU A 133 15.27 -20.71 11.44
N VAL A 134 14.86 -20.76 10.19
CA VAL A 134 13.62 -21.37 9.76
C VAL A 134 13.73 -22.90 9.96
N LYS A 135 12.84 -23.45 10.78
CA LYS A 135 12.82 -24.89 11.09
C LYS A 135 11.76 -25.64 10.32
N LYS A 136 10.61 -24.98 10.07
CA LYS A 136 9.48 -25.58 9.39
C LYS A 136 8.60 -24.49 8.80
N ILE A 137 7.89 -24.80 7.71
CA ILE A 137 6.80 -23.97 7.19
C ILE A 137 5.49 -24.72 7.41
N VAL A 138 4.50 -24.04 7.98
CA VAL A 138 3.23 -24.66 8.33
C VAL A 138 2.05 -23.82 7.85
N LYS A 139 0.92 -24.51 7.58
CA LYS A 139 -0.38 -23.86 7.34
C LYS A 139 -1.16 -23.83 8.64
N ALA A 140 -1.68 -22.70 9.04
CA ALA A 140 -2.52 -22.59 10.22
C ALA A 140 -3.80 -21.81 9.92
N ALA A 141 -4.90 -22.21 10.54
CA ALA A 141 -6.13 -21.43 10.58
C ALA A 141 -5.94 -20.29 11.59
N VAL A 142 -6.21 -19.06 11.15
CA VAL A 142 -6.04 -17.87 11.98
C VAL A 142 -7.39 -17.49 12.58
N PRO A 143 -7.48 -17.24 13.90
CA PRO A 143 -8.70 -16.76 14.54
C PRO A 143 -9.21 -15.47 13.88
N ALA A 144 -10.53 -15.39 13.63
CA ALA A 144 -11.13 -14.20 13.02
C ALA A 144 -10.94 -12.93 13.85
N SER A 145 -10.81 -13.08 15.17
CA SER A 145 -10.60 -12.00 16.14
C SER A 145 -9.15 -11.53 16.25
N LEU A 146 -8.23 -12.11 15.47
CA LEU A 146 -6.83 -11.71 15.53
C LEU A 146 -6.63 -10.44 14.67
N ASP A 147 -6.27 -9.34 15.29
CA ASP A 147 -6.05 -8.05 14.61
C ASP A 147 -4.73 -8.02 13.80
N ASP A 148 -3.71 -8.74 14.28
CA ASP A 148 -2.37 -8.79 13.66
C ASP A 148 -2.25 -9.77 12.47
N LYS A 149 -3.36 -10.26 11.94
CA LYS A 149 -3.34 -11.19 10.80
C LYS A 149 -3.03 -10.47 9.49
N ILE A 150 -2.37 -11.20 8.58
CA ILE A 150 -2.31 -10.77 7.18
C ILE A 150 -3.74 -10.66 6.64
N GLU A 151 -4.07 -9.58 5.98
CA GLU A 151 -5.34 -9.44 5.27
C GLU A 151 -5.47 -10.59 4.27
N HIS A 152 -6.71 -11.00 4.00
CA HIS A 152 -7.08 -12.10 3.12
C HIS A 152 -6.84 -13.51 3.70
N GLY A 153 -7.93 -14.23 3.81
CA GLY A 153 -7.98 -15.65 4.15
C GLY A 153 -7.91 -15.97 5.64
N SER A 154 -8.72 -16.98 6.00
CA SER A 154 -8.72 -17.58 7.33
C SER A 154 -7.58 -18.58 7.53
N ARG A 155 -6.83 -18.92 6.48
CA ARG A 155 -5.68 -19.81 6.52
C ARG A 155 -4.44 -19.08 6.03
N GLN A 156 -3.37 -19.17 6.80
CA GLN A 156 -2.10 -18.50 6.50
C GLN A 156 -0.94 -19.48 6.55
N ALA A 157 0.13 -19.15 5.81
CA ALA A 157 1.41 -19.83 5.90
C ALA A 157 2.25 -19.13 6.99
N PHE A 158 2.91 -19.93 7.81
CA PHE A 158 3.78 -19.47 8.88
C PHE A 158 5.18 -20.06 8.73
N ALA A 159 6.20 -19.20 8.89
CA ALA A 159 7.55 -19.66 9.12
C ALA A 159 7.72 -19.94 10.62
N VAL A 160 8.00 -21.19 10.95
CA VAL A 160 8.40 -21.61 12.29
C VAL A 160 9.91 -21.47 12.40
N PHE A 161 10.38 -20.73 13.38
CA PHE A 161 11.80 -20.39 13.49
C PHE A 161 12.29 -20.43 14.94
N ALA A 162 13.60 -20.54 15.09
CA ALA A 162 14.32 -20.33 16.32
C ALA A 162 15.09 -19.00 16.26
N LEU A 163 15.18 -18.30 17.38
CA LEU A 163 16.08 -17.17 17.56
C LEU A 163 17.49 -17.69 17.94
N PRO A 164 18.56 -16.96 17.60
CA PRO A 164 19.91 -17.33 18.00
C PRO A 164 20.03 -17.59 19.50
N GLY A 165 20.59 -18.74 19.87
CA GLY A 165 20.78 -19.14 21.28
C GLY A 165 19.50 -19.59 22.01
N SER A 166 18.36 -19.70 21.33
CA SER A 166 17.10 -20.15 21.91
C SER A 166 16.68 -21.51 21.36
N ALA A 167 16.27 -22.41 22.24
CA ALA A 167 15.62 -23.67 21.86
C ALA A 167 14.09 -23.49 21.64
N ALA A 168 13.53 -22.36 22.03
CA ALA A 168 12.12 -22.06 21.81
C ALA A 168 11.82 -21.81 20.34
N LEU A 169 10.68 -22.36 19.88
CA LEU A 169 10.19 -22.13 18.53
C LEU A 169 9.09 -21.09 18.53
N TYR A 170 9.14 -20.26 17.52
CA TYR A 170 8.18 -19.20 17.25
C TYR A 170 7.64 -19.33 15.84
N ALA A 171 6.50 -18.74 15.56
CA ALA A 171 5.90 -18.69 14.23
C ALA A 171 5.50 -17.27 13.86
N THR A 172 5.81 -16.87 12.64
CA THR A 172 5.39 -15.59 12.05
C THR A 172 4.66 -15.82 10.73
N PRO A 173 3.60 -15.07 10.42
CA PRO A 173 2.91 -15.23 9.15
C PRO A 173 3.80 -14.74 7.99
N ILE A 174 3.80 -15.49 6.88
CA ILE A 174 4.58 -15.19 5.68
C ILE A 174 3.72 -15.13 4.40
N GLY A 175 2.46 -15.47 4.50
CA GLY A 175 1.54 -15.48 3.36
C GLY A 175 0.14 -15.92 3.75
N TYR A 176 -0.80 -15.83 2.80
CA TYR A 176 -2.19 -16.21 2.97
C TYR A 176 -2.64 -17.20 1.89
N MET A 177 -3.74 -17.91 2.19
CA MET A 177 -4.42 -18.80 1.27
C MET A 177 -5.92 -18.57 1.35
N GLN A 178 -6.55 -18.23 0.22
CA GLN A 178 -7.98 -17.97 0.11
C GLN A 178 -8.54 -18.67 -1.14
N GLY A 179 -9.22 -19.80 -0.95
CA GLY A 179 -9.66 -20.62 -2.07
C GLY A 179 -8.48 -21.15 -2.89
N SER A 180 -8.41 -20.76 -4.16
CA SER A 180 -7.27 -21.08 -5.05
C SER A 180 -6.22 -19.98 -5.10
N GLU A 181 -6.44 -18.85 -4.42
CA GLU A 181 -5.50 -17.75 -4.37
C GLU A 181 -4.51 -17.92 -3.22
N GLU A 182 -3.24 -17.75 -3.52
CA GLU A 182 -2.15 -17.77 -2.55
C GLU A 182 -1.29 -16.52 -2.74
N GLY A 183 -0.89 -15.88 -1.65
CA GLY A 183 0.00 -14.73 -1.67
C GLY A 183 1.08 -14.85 -0.62
N TYR A 184 2.34 -14.61 -1.00
CA TYR A 184 3.49 -14.73 -0.12
C TYR A 184 4.27 -13.41 -0.07
N TYR A 185 4.68 -13.03 1.13
CA TYR A 185 5.38 -11.78 1.41
C TYR A 185 6.85 -11.99 1.77
N THR A 186 7.39 -13.17 1.51
CA THR A 186 8.74 -13.57 1.95
C THR A 186 9.82 -12.60 1.49
N ASP A 187 9.76 -12.10 0.23
CA ASP A 187 10.75 -11.16 -0.31
C ASP A 187 10.59 -9.74 0.25
N LEU A 188 9.41 -9.39 0.73
CA LEU A 188 9.17 -8.16 1.46
C LEU A 188 9.65 -8.25 2.91
N LEU A 189 9.62 -9.47 3.49
CA LEU A 189 9.90 -9.69 4.90
C LEU A 189 11.35 -10.04 5.18
N PHE A 190 12.03 -10.75 4.27
CA PHE A 190 13.30 -11.38 4.57
C PHE A 190 14.43 -10.96 3.63
N TYR A 191 15.62 -10.81 4.22
CA TYR A 191 16.88 -11.03 3.52
C TYR A 191 17.23 -12.52 3.61
N TYR A 192 17.67 -13.09 2.51
CA TYR A 192 18.09 -14.50 2.42
C TYR A 192 19.60 -14.69 2.58
N ASP A 193 20.34 -13.58 2.58
CA ASP A 193 21.75 -13.50 2.87
C ASP A 193 21.98 -12.55 4.05
N ASP A 194 23.11 -12.69 4.74
CA ASP A 194 23.42 -11.84 5.88
C ASP A 194 23.47 -10.36 5.47
N PRO A 195 22.64 -9.48 6.03
CA PRO A 195 22.68 -8.05 5.72
C PRO A 195 24.05 -7.41 5.88
N ARG A 196 24.89 -7.94 6.78
CA ARG A 196 26.27 -7.46 6.94
C ARG A 196 27.18 -7.79 5.74
N ALA A 197 26.88 -8.86 5.03
CA ALA A 197 27.57 -9.18 3.79
C ALA A 197 27.00 -8.40 2.60
N ILE A 198 25.71 -8.09 2.64
CA ILE A 198 25.00 -7.31 1.60
C ILE A 198 25.45 -5.84 1.66
N TYR A 199 25.53 -5.27 2.86
CA TYR A 199 25.92 -3.88 3.13
C TYR A 199 27.31 -3.82 3.80
N ASP A 200 28.30 -4.51 3.24
CA ASP A 200 29.68 -4.63 3.76
C ASP A 200 30.41 -3.28 3.82
N HIS A 201 29.94 -2.31 3.05
CA HIS A 201 30.45 -0.95 3.01
C HIS A 201 30.00 -0.07 4.20
N TRP A 202 29.03 -0.54 5.01
CA TRP A 202 28.57 0.21 6.18
C TRP A 202 29.60 0.21 7.30
N PRO A 203 29.82 1.37 7.95
CA PRO A 203 30.74 1.47 9.07
C PRO A 203 30.31 0.62 10.27
N LYS A 204 31.27 0.23 11.10
CA LYS A 204 31.00 -0.60 12.31
C LYS A 204 30.08 0.10 13.31
N ASP A 205 30.14 1.42 13.41
CA ASP A 205 29.28 2.19 14.33
C ASP A 205 27.84 2.27 13.83
N VAL A 206 27.60 2.20 12.52
CA VAL A 206 26.26 2.03 11.94
C VAL A 206 25.72 0.66 12.34
N TRP A 207 26.47 -0.42 12.16
CA TRP A 207 26.06 -1.74 12.59
C TRP A 207 25.82 -1.82 14.10
N ALA A 208 26.63 -1.15 14.92
CA ALA A 208 26.39 -1.05 16.36
C ALA A 208 25.06 -0.33 16.68
N ALA A 209 24.66 0.67 15.87
CA ALA A 209 23.37 1.33 16.01
C ALA A 209 22.23 0.41 15.59
N VAL A 210 22.38 -0.34 14.47
CA VAL A 210 21.41 -1.35 14.02
C VAL A 210 21.18 -2.40 15.12
N ASP A 211 22.24 -2.95 15.69
CA ASP A 211 22.15 -3.95 16.76
C ASP A 211 21.49 -3.41 18.04
N ALA A 212 21.69 -2.11 18.31
CA ALA A 212 21.08 -1.44 19.47
C ALA A 212 19.66 -0.93 19.14
N HIS A 213 19.17 -1.11 17.92
CA HIS A 213 17.88 -0.57 17.46
C HIS A 213 17.75 0.94 17.72
N GLN A 214 18.79 1.69 17.37
CA GLN A 214 18.90 3.13 17.60
C GLN A 214 19.26 3.87 16.32
N VAL A 215 18.80 5.12 16.22
CA VAL A 215 19.20 6.04 15.14
C VAL A 215 20.29 6.96 15.63
N LYS A 216 21.26 7.21 14.78
CA LYS A 216 22.34 8.19 14.99
C LYS A 216 22.33 9.23 13.88
N ALA A 217 22.81 10.43 14.21
CA ALA A 217 23.07 11.46 13.21
C ALA A 217 24.07 10.92 12.16
N GLY A 218 23.83 11.29 10.90
CA GLY A 218 24.64 10.84 9.77
C GLY A 218 24.22 9.52 9.14
N MET A 219 23.31 8.72 9.77
CA MET A 219 22.77 7.51 9.16
C MET A 219 21.94 7.85 7.94
N SER A 220 22.04 7.03 6.90
CA SER A 220 21.16 7.09 5.73
C SER A 220 19.73 6.65 6.06
N GLU A 221 18.81 6.86 5.14
CA GLU A 221 17.43 6.40 5.32
C GLU A 221 17.35 4.86 5.33
N VAL A 222 18.18 4.19 4.52
CA VAL A 222 18.28 2.72 4.50
C VAL A 222 18.84 2.18 5.81
N GLU A 223 19.92 2.77 6.32
CA GLU A 223 20.54 2.41 7.61
C GLU A 223 19.55 2.61 8.77
N THR A 224 18.81 3.72 8.75
CA THR A 224 17.78 4.00 9.76
C THR A 224 16.67 2.96 9.72
N ARG A 225 16.16 2.63 8.53
CA ARG A 225 15.12 1.60 8.36
C ARG A 225 15.60 0.22 8.84
N MET A 226 16.86 -0.12 8.57
CA MET A 226 17.47 -1.36 9.07
C MET A 226 17.58 -1.37 10.60
N SER A 227 17.69 -0.22 11.23
CA SER A 227 17.84 -0.11 12.69
C SER A 227 16.50 -0.11 13.43
N ILE A 228 15.58 0.77 13.03
CA ILE A 228 14.34 1.03 13.78
C ILE A 228 13.07 0.62 13.05
N GLY A 229 13.21 0.04 11.84
CA GLY A 229 12.13 -0.63 11.16
C GLY A 229 11.30 0.25 10.24
N ARG A 230 9.99 0.05 10.29
CA ARG A 230 9.05 0.47 9.27
C ARG A 230 8.85 1.98 9.18
N ASN A 231 8.93 2.51 7.97
CA ASN A 231 8.44 3.83 7.62
C ASN A 231 6.89 3.85 7.67
N LEU A 232 6.31 4.74 8.46
CA LEU A 232 4.87 4.99 8.53
C LEU A 232 4.44 6.08 7.55
N HIS A 233 5.20 7.17 7.51
CA HIS A 233 4.89 8.35 6.72
C HIS A 233 6.16 9.08 6.33
N SER A 234 6.16 9.71 5.16
CA SER A 234 7.25 10.57 4.74
C SER A 234 6.72 11.86 4.13
N ASP A 235 7.29 12.99 4.54
CA ASP A 235 7.07 14.29 3.93
C ASP A 235 8.07 14.46 2.78
N GLY A 236 7.55 14.50 1.56
CA GLY A 236 8.37 14.63 0.36
C GLY A 236 8.58 13.32 -0.39
N ARG A 237 9.01 13.44 -1.65
CA ARG A 237 9.16 12.32 -2.58
C ARG A 237 10.59 11.82 -2.70
N ASN A 238 11.57 12.69 -2.42
CA ASN A 238 12.97 12.39 -2.64
C ASN A 238 13.53 11.63 -1.43
N GLU A 239 13.83 10.35 -1.61
CA GLU A 239 14.53 9.55 -0.59
C GLU A 239 15.88 10.20 -0.25
N GLY A 240 16.17 10.30 1.04
CA GLY A 240 17.38 10.96 1.54
C GLY A 240 17.31 12.49 1.71
N ASP A 241 16.24 13.17 1.21
CA ASP A 241 16.01 14.62 1.38
C ASP A 241 14.55 14.86 1.82
N ARG A 242 14.15 14.25 2.92
CA ARG A 242 12.79 14.33 3.45
C ARG A 242 12.75 14.05 4.94
N THR A 243 11.59 14.27 5.55
CA THR A 243 11.32 13.86 6.92
C THR A 243 10.51 12.57 6.89
N VAL A 244 10.95 11.57 7.66
CA VAL A 244 10.32 10.24 7.73
C VAL A 244 9.96 9.93 9.17
N THR A 245 8.74 9.44 9.37
CA THR A 245 8.27 8.91 10.66
C THR A 245 8.31 7.40 10.63
N TYR A 246 8.93 6.81 11.63
CA TYR A 246 9.07 5.36 11.80
C TYR A 246 8.27 4.89 13.01
N ASP A 247 7.83 3.64 12.99
CA ASP A 247 7.24 2.94 14.12
C ASP A 247 8.13 1.76 14.54
N GLN A 248 8.52 1.79 15.79
CA GLN A 248 9.31 0.75 16.44
C GLN A 248 8.50 0.15 17.58
N ASP A 249 7.53 -0.72 17.24
CA ASP A 249 6.63 -1.36 18.22
C ASP A 249 5.92 -0.35 19.13
N GLY A 250 5.32 0.69 18.53
CA GLY A 250 4.59 1.75 19.23
C GLY A 250 5.45 2.91 19.69
N LYS A 251 6.77 2.84 19.58
CA LYS A 251 7.65 3.99 19.75
C LYS A 251 7.85 4.70 18.42
N HIS A 252 7.47 5.96 18.33
CA HIS A 252 7.61 6.74 17.12
C HIS A 252 8.92 7.51 17.07
N TRP A 253 9.51 7.51 15.86
CA TRP A 253 10.70 8.29 15.56
C TRP A 253 10.41 9.19 14.38
N THR A 254 10.81 10.44 14.47
CA THR A 254 10.80 11.38 13.36
C THR A 254 12.23 11.76 13.00
N VAL A 255 12.66 11.43 11.78
CA VAL A 255 14.02 11.65 11.31
C VAL A 255 13.99 12.50 10.07
N THR A 256 14.73 13.62 10.08
CA THR A 256 14.88 14.49 8.92
C THR A 256 16.22 14.20 8.25
N TYR A 257 16.17 13.98 6.94
CA TYR A 257 17.33 13.69 6.11
C TYR A 257 17.68 14.87 5.22
N GLN A 258 18.98 15.09 5.02
CA GLN A 258 19.55 15.98 4.03
C GLN A 258 20.75 15.30 3.39
N LYS A 259 20.77 15.22 2.06
CA LYS A 259 21.82 14.50 1.30
C LYS A 259 22.02 13.07 1.81
N ASN A 260 20.92 12.38 2.05
CA ASN A 260 20.85 11.02 2.57
C ASN A 260 21.56 10.83 3.94
N GLN A 261 21.55 11.84 4.79
CA GLN A 261 22.08 11.79 6.15
C GLN A 261 21.06 12.30 7.16
N ALA A 262 20.86 11.58 8.24
CA ALA A 262 19.99 12.00 9.35
C ALA A 262 20.59 13.24 10.03
N THR A 263 19.86 14.37 9.96
CA THR A 263 20.30 15.66 10.50
C THR A 263 19.52 16.04 11.76
N ALA A 264 18.27 15.61 11.89
CA ALA A 264 17.46 15.79 13.09
C ALA A 264 16.73 14.49 13.43
N ILE A 265 16.76 14.14 14.71
CA ILE A 265 16.17 12.90 15.24
C ILE A 265 15.33 13.27 16.47
N LYS A 266 14.06 12.86 16.44
CA LYS A 266 13.14 12.98 17.58
C LYS A 266 12.51 11.62 17.84
N SER A 267 12.34 11.26 19.12
CA SER A 267 11.60 10.06 19.55
C SER A 267 10.47 10.46 20.48
N GLU A 268 9.30 9.88 20.29
CA GLU A 268 8.08 10.07 21.10
C GLU A 268 7.62 8.74 21.68
#